data_9c02f1d57239215acf4be77351d84a5b
#
_entry.id   9c02f1d57239215acf4be77351d84a5b
#
_cell.length_a   1.000
_cell.length_b   1.000
_cell.length_c   1.000
_cell.angle_alpha   90.00
_cell.angle_beta   90.00
_cell.angle_gamma   90.00
#
_symmetry.space_group_name_H-M   'P 1'
#
loop_
_entity.id
_entity.type
_entity.pdbx_description
1 polymer ?
#
loop_
_entity_poly.entity_id
_entity_poly.type
_entity_poly.pdbx_seq_one_letter_code
_entity_poly.pdbx_strand_id
1 'polypeptide(L)'
;MKPTKIRNRKIYRAMNQTVSRQICATLSKDLRKKYPRRSARIMIDDTVKVMRGEYKGLTGKVAKISTESNSIAIEGNKKEKLKGEKIDVYIHSTNMVITSLNTDDKWRIKILEKKPKSKIKSMKADIKKKDGVKSTAKKKDGVKSTAKKKDGVKKSEKK
;
A
#
# COMPACT_ATOMS: atom_id res chain seq x y z
N MET A 1 -16.67 9.38 20.51
CA MET A 1 -15.51 10.28 20.70
C MET A 1 -15.40 11.19 19.48
N LYS A 2 -15.23 12.53 19.64
CA LYS A 2 -15.15 13.47 18.50
C LYS A 2 -13.89 13.21 17.64
N PRO A 3 -13.98 13.28 16.30
CA PRO A 3 -12.83 13.01 15.38
C PRO A 3 -11.60 13.88 15.67
N THR A 4 -11.81 15.16 16.01
CA THR A 4 -10.74 16.09 16.40
C THR A 4 -9.98 15.62 17.64
N LYS A 5 -10.68 15.09 18.66
CA LYS A 5 -10.06 14.58 19.89
C LYS A 5 -9.20 13.34 19.63
N ILE A 6 -9.65 12.47 18.71
CA ILE A 6 -8.87 11.29 18.27
C ILE A 6 -7.61 11.72 17.53
N ARG A 7 -7.72 12.70 16.63
CA ARG A 7 -6.60 13.25 15.86
C ARG A 7 -5.56 13.88 16.78
N ASN A 8 -5.99 14.75 17.69
CA ASN A 8 -5.08 15.41 18.63
C ASN A 8 -4.38 14.42 19.55
N ARG A 9 -5.08 13.39 20.03
CA ARG A 9 -4.46 12.30 20.80
C ARG A 9 -3.39 11.55 20.00
N LYS A 10 -3.60 11.33 18.71
CA LYS A 10 -2.59 10.69 17.83
C LYS A 10 -1.38 11.56 17.56
N ILE A 11 -1.53 12.88 17.59
CA ILE A 11 -0.43 13.81 17.34
C ILE A 11 0.36 14.04 18.65
N TYR A 12 -0.29 14.42 19.73
CA TYR A 12 0.37 14.90 20.94
C TYR A 12 0.58 13.86 22.03
N ARG A 13 -0.19 12.77 22.02
CA ARG A 13 -0.15 11.70 23.04
C ARG A 13 0.01 10.32 22.42
N ALA A 14 0.71 10.24 21.30
CA ALA A 14 0.96 8.96 20.67
C ALA A 14 2.05 8.19 21.42
N MET A 15 1.86 6.89 21.57
CA MET A 15 2.91 5.99 22.07
C MET A 15 4.05 5.93 21.06
N ASN A 16 5.29 5.72 21.51
CA ASN A 16 6.47 5.62 20.65
C ASN A 16 6.32 4.63 19.49
N GLN A 17 5.64 3.51 19.71
CA GLN A 17 5.32 2.55 18.65
C GLN A 17 4.44 3.16 17.55
N THR A 18 3.48 4.00 17.92
CA THR A 18 2.57 4.67 16.97
C THR A 18 3.30 5.77 16.20
N VAL A 19 4.10 6.58 16.90
CA VAL A 19 4.94 7.63 16.29
C VAL A 19 5.91 7.01 15.29
N SER A 20 6.60 5.95 15.67
CA SER A 20 7.52 5.22 14.79
C SER A 20 6.84 4.69 13.51
N ARG A 21 5.56 4.32 13.56
CA ARG A 21 4.78 3.88 12.38
C ARG A 21 4.34 5.04 11.49
N GLN A 22 4.28 6.26 12.02
CA GLN A 22 3.91 7.45 11.25
C GLN A 22 5.01 7.87 10.26
N ILE A 23 6.27 7.52 10.52
CA ILE A 23 7.40 7.78 9.63
C ILE A 23 7.32 6.85 8.42
N CYS A 24 6.48 7.20 7.48
CA CYS A 24 6.32 6.46 6.25
C CYS A 24 6.23 7.42 5.06
N ALA A 25 6.77 6.99 3.93
CA ALA A 25 6.63 7.70 2.67
C ALA A 25 6.01 6.79 1.61
N THR A 26 5.51 7.41 0.56
CA THR A 26 4.96 6.70 -0.58
C THR A 26 6.08 6.06 -1.39
N LEU A 27 5.83 4.88 -1.95
CA LEU A 27 6.75 4.23 -2.86
C LEU A 27 6.64 4.83 -4.26
N SER A 28 7.73 4.82 -5.02
CA SER A 28 7.74 5.19 -6.45
C SER A 28 6.81 4.28 -7.26
N LYS A 29 6.46 4.70 -8.47
CA LYS A 29 5.60 3.88 -9.36
C LYS A 29 6.21 2.52 -9.63
N ASP A 30 7.52 2.44 -9.79
CA ASP A 30 8.24 1.19 -10.10
C ASP A 30 8.27 0.23 -8.90
N LEU A 31 8.52 0.76 -7.69
CA LEU A 31 8.44 -0.04 -6.47
C LEU A 31 7.01 -0.53 -6.16
N ARG A 32 5.98 0.24 -6.54
CA ARG A 32 4.58 -0.21 -6.39
C ARG A 32 4.19 -1.34 -7.35
N LYS A 33 4.89 -1.48 -8.48
CA LYS A 33 4.73 -2.64 -9.37
C LYS A 33 5.33 -3.90 -8.75
N LYS A 34 6.49 -3.75 -8.07
CA LYS A 34 7.19 -4.86 -7.40
C LYS A 34 6.49 -5.29 -6.11
N TYR A 35 6.07 -4.34 -5.29
CA TYR A 35 5.51 -4.61 -3.97
C TYR A 35 4.02 -4.27 -3.92
N PRO A 36 3.15 -5.12 -3.33
CA PRO A 36 1.71 -4.89 -3.25
C PRO A 36 1.31 -3.78 -2.25
N ARG A 37 2.24 -2.96 -1.82
CA ARG A 37 2.04 -1.85 -0.88
C ARG A 37 2.20 -0.49 -1.56
N ARG A 38 1.48 0.50 -1.04
CA ARG A 38 1.55 1.89 -1.53
C ARG A 38 2.63 2.71 -0.82
N SER A 39 2.89 2.43 0.45
CA SER A 39 3.82 3.14 1.30
C SER A 39 4.65 2.18 2.13
N ALA A 40 5.84 2.61 2.52
CA ALA A 40 6.73 1.88 3.40
C ALA A 40 7.30 2.80 4.48
N ARG A 41 7.69 2.22 5.61
CA ARG A 41 8.45 2.92 6.63
C ARG A 41 9.81 3.29 6.05
N ILE A 42 10.26 4.51 6.30
CA ILE A 42 11.58 4.98 5.90
C ILE A 42 12.62 4.46 6.90
N MET A 43 13.73 4.00 6.37
CA MET A 43 14.91 3.59 7.12
C MET A 43 16.12 4.38 6.64
N ILE A 44 17.21 4.32 7.40
CA ILE A 44 18.52 4.86 7.01
C ILE A 44 18.97 4.12 5.75
N ASP A 45 19.72 4.79 4.89
CA ASP A 45 20.21 4.32 3.59
C ASP A 45 19.15 4.11 2.50
N ASP A 46 17.87 4.41 2.77
CA ASP A 46 16.88 4.48 1.71
C ASP A 46 17.14 5.68 0.78
N THR A 47 17.00 5.51 -0.52
CA THR A 47 17.04 6.65 -1.44
C THR A 47 15.65 7.25 -1.57
N VAL A 48 15.54 8.55 -1.32
CA VAL A 48 14.28 9.31 -1.35
C VAL A 48 14.36 10.49 -2.30
N LYS A 49 13.22 10.85 -2.89
CA LYS A 49 13.05 12.05 -3.70
C LYS A 49 12.02 12.97 -3.06
N VAL A 50 12.35 14.24 -2.89
CA VAL A 50 11.44 15.25 -2.35
C VAL A 50 10.47 15.71 -3.42
N MET A 51 9.18 15.70 -3.13
CA MET A 51 8.12 16.06 -4.07
C MET A 51 7.51 17.44 -3.82
N ARG A 52 7.59 17.94 -2.60
CA ARG A 52 6.96 19.19 -2.16
C ARG A 52 7.88 19.99 -1.26
N GLY A 53 7.71 21.32 -1.28
CA GLY A 53 8.46 22.25 -0.46
C GLY A 53 9.62 22.91 -1.21
N GLU A 54 10.41 23.68 -0.50
CA GLU A 54 11.58 24.42 -1.00
C GLU A 54 12.60 23.48 -1.71
N TYR A 55 12.79 22.27 -1.16
CA TYR A 55 13.74 21.27 -1.68
C TYR A 55 13.10 20.31 -2.70
N LYS A 56 12.04 20.71 -3.38
CA LYS A 56 11.40 19.90 -4.41
C LYS A 56 12.38 19.47 -5.50
N GLY A 57 12.41 18.17 -5.79
CA GLY A 57 13.28 17.59 -6.82
C GLY A 57 14.59 17.01 -6.26
N LEU A 58 14.99 17.37 -5.03
CA LEU A 58 16.18 16.81 -4.40
C LEU A 58 16.01 15.28 -4.24
N THR A 59 17.05 14.55 -4.62
CA THR A 59 17.14 13.09 -4.45
C THR A 59 18.41 12.78 -3.68
N GLY A 60 18.33 11.92 -2.68
CA GLY A 60 19.49 11.53 -1.88
C GLY A 60 19.16 10.39 -0.93
N LYS A 61 20.18 9.91 -0.24
CA LYS A 61 20.03 8.89 0.80
C LYS A 61 19.60 9.52 2.12
N VAL A 62 18.88 8.75 2.91
CA VAL A 62 18.45 9.13 4.26
C VAL A 62 19.62 9.00 5.23
N ALA A 63 20.06 10.12 5.80
CA ALA A 63 21.13 10.14 6.80
C ALA A 63 20.61 9.97 8.22
N LYS A 64 19.57 10.74 8.61
CA LYS A 64 19.02 10.74 9.97
C LYS A 64 17.51 10.79 9.94
N ILE A 65 16.89 10.21 10.97
CA ILE A 65 15.43 10.18 11.13
C ILE A 65 15.07 10.75 12.50
N SER A 66 14.23 11.79 12.53
CA SER A 66 13.64 12.32 13.76
C SER A 66 12.22 11.75 13.91
N THR A 67 12.01 10.96 14.95
CA THR A 67 10.72 10.34 15.25
C THR A 67 9.73 11.36 15.81
N GLU A 68 10.19 12.32 16.59
CA GLU A 68 9.35 13.32 17.25
C GLU A 68 8.63 14.23 16.24
N SER A 69 9.39 14.75 15.28
CA SER A 69 8.87 15.66 14.24
C SER A 69 8.40 14.95 12.97
N ASN A 70 8.48 13.61 12.88
CA ASN A 70 8.23 12.82 11.66
C ASN A 70 9.02 13.33 10.44
N SER A 71 10.24 13.77 10.68
CA SER A 71 11.10 14.41 9.70
C SER A 71 12.39 13.62 9.46
N ILE A 72 12.97 13.83 8.30
CA ILE A 72 14.09 13.07 7.80
C ILE A 72 15.14 14.02 7.24
N ALA A 73 16.40 13.80 7.57
CA ALA A 73 17.53 14.49 6.98
C ALA A 73 18.08 13.66 5.82
N ILE A 74 18.29 14.33 4.68
CA ILE A 74 18.83 13.75 3.45
C ILE A 74 20.31 14.13 3.37
N GLU A 75 21.13 13.21 2.95
CA GLU A 75 22.56 13.47 2.70
C GLU A 75 22.74 14.60 1.69
N GLY A 76 23.71 15.46 1.95
CA GLY A 76 24.01 16.61 1.10
C GLY A 76 23.13 17.86 1.31
N ASN A 77 22.01 17.74 2.04
CA ASN A 77 21.13 18.88 2.31
C ASN A 77 21.42 19.50 3.69
N LYS A 78 22.35 20.48 3.70
CA LYS A 78 22.75 21.20 4.91
C LYS A 78 22.57 22.70 4.74
N LYS A 79 22.17 23.38 5.81
CA LYS A 79 22.16 24.85 5.89
C LYS A 79 23.28 25.31 6.80
N GLU A 80 23.93 26.41 6.44
CA GLU A 80 24.94 27.04 7.27
C GLU A 80 24.29 28.03 8.24
N LYS A 81 24.66 27.95 9.50
CA LYS A 81 24.34 28.97 10.50
C LYS A 81 25.27 30.17 10.36
N LEU A 82 24.86 31.31 10.91
CA LEU A 82 25.69 32.53 10.99
C LEU A 82 27.08 32.30 11.63
N LYS A 83 27.21 31.29 12.47
CA LYS A 83 28.49 30.88 13.11
C LYS A 83 29.33 29.90 12.30
N GLY A 84 28.95 29.58 11.05
CA GLY A 84 29.69 28.66 10.18
C GLY A 84 29.40 27.17 10.41
N GLU A 85 28.57 26.80 11.39
CA GLU A 85 28.17 25.41 11.61
C GLU A 85 27.18 24.94 10.55
N LYS A 86 27.37 23.74 10.01
CA LYS A 86 26.44 23.09 9.06
C LYS A 86 25.43 22.25 9.81
N ILE A 87 24.14 22.53 9.58
CA ILE A 87 23.03 21.80 10.18
C ILE A 87 22.29 21.02 9.12
N ASP A 88 21.90 19.78 9.46
CA ASP A 88 21.07 18.95 8.61
C ASP A 88 19.65 19.54 8.51
N VAL A 89 19.13 19.67 7.30
CA VAL A 89 17.77 20.14 7.07
C VAL A 89 16.80 18.97 7.14
N TYR A 90 15.82 19.07 8.04
CA TYR A 90 14.81 18.05 8.23
C TYR A 90 13.57 18.34 7.39
N ILE A 91 13.14 17.37 6.58
CA ILE A 91 11.96 17.44 5.73
C ILE A 91 10.94 16.41 6.19
N HIS A 92 9.66 16.78 6.24
CA HIS A 92 8.60 15.89 6.70
C HIS A 92 8.42 14.67 5.75
N SER A 93 8.24 13.48 6.31
CA SER A 93 8.19 12.20 5.58
C SER A 93 7.11 12.13 4.49
N THR A 94 5.98 12.84 4.67
CA THR A 94 4.89 12.88 3.68
C THR A 94 5.23 13.61 2.39
N ASN A 95 6.27 14.46 2.41
CA ASN A 95 6.71 15.24 1.25
C ASN A 95 7.69 14.47 0.36
N MET A 96 7.97 13.22 0.69
CA MET A 96 8.96 12.38 0.03
C MET A 96 8.34 11.17 -0.66
N VAL A 97 9.06 10.66 -1.64
CA VAL A 97 8.79 9.38 -2.32
C VAL A 97 10.05 8.53 -2.26
N ILE A 98 9.91 7.29 -1.85
CA ILE A 98 11.02 6.33 -1.85
C ILE A 98 11.25 5.85 -3.27
N THR A 99 12.46 6.05 -3.79
CA THR A 99 12.89 5.60 -5.12
C THR A 99 13.63 4.28 -5.08
N SER A 100 14.48 4.07 -4.05
CA SER A 100 15.14 2.80 -3.79
C SER A 100 15.03 2.44 -2.31
N LEU A 101 14.88 1.15 -2.04
CA LEU A 101 14.76 0.62 -0.68
C LEU A 101 16.06 -0.08 -0.30
N ASN A 102 16.53 0.16 0.90
CA ASN A 102 17.52 -0.71 1.53
C ASN A 102 16.85 -2.07 1.83
N THR A 103 17.43 -3.15 1.33
CA THR A 103 16.90 -4.53 1.41
C THR A 103 17.68 -5.44 2.34
N ASP A 104 18.56 -4.91 3.17
CA ASP A 104 19.39 -5.71 4.09
C ASP A 104 18.53 -6.44 5.13
N ASP A 105 17.41 -5.84 5.53
CA ASP A 105 16.49 -6.42 6.49
C ASP A 105 15.47 -7.38 5.85
N LYS A 106 15.65 -8.67 6.07
CA LYS A 106 14.74 -9.75 5.64
C LYS A 106 13.30 -9.57 6.17
N TRP A 107 13.13 -8.99 7.37
CA TRP A 107 11.81 -8.69 7.95
C TRP A 107 11.07 -7.62 7.15
N ARG A 108 11.79 -6.59 6.74
CA ARG A 108 11.26 -5.52 5.90
C ARG A 108 10.74 -6.05 4.58
N ILE A 109 11.49 -6.93 3.92
CA ILE A 109 11.10 -7.57 2.66
C ILE A 109 9.80 -8.36 2.86
N LYS A 110 9.73 -9.24 3.87
CA LYS A 110 8.51 -10.02 4.19
C LYS A 110 7.28 -9.13 4.43
N ILE A 111 7.46 -7.96 5.07
CA ILE A 111 6.37 -7.00 5.31
C ILE A 111 5.94 -6.34 4.00
N LEU A 112 6.87 -6.00 3.11
CA LEU A 112 6.58 -5.36 1.83
C LEU A 112 5.85 -6.30 0.86
N GLU A 113 6.23 -7.56 0.81
CA GLU A 113 5.63 -8.60 -0.01
C GLU A 113 4.23 -9.02 0.48
N LYS A 114 3.96 -8.89 1.77
CA LYS A 114 2.69 -9.28 2.37
C LYS A 114 1.54 -8.44 1.82
N LYS A 115 0.63 -9.08 1.08
CA LYS A 115 -0.57 -8.43 0.54
C LYS A 115 -1.42 -7.82 1.67
N PRO A 116 -1.91 -6.58 1.54
CA PRO A 116 -2.76 -5.97 2.56
C PRO A 116 -4.08 -6.74 2.68
N LYS A 117 -4.55 -6.93 3.91
CA LYS A 117 -5.76 -7.72 4.23
C LYS A 117 -7.03 -7.25 3.47
N SER A 118 -7.12 -5.97 3.12
CA SER A 118 -8.21 -5.40 2.33
C SER A 118 -8.31 -5.98 0.92
N LYS A 119 -7.16 -6.17 0.24
CA LYS A 119 -7.13 -6.77 -1.11
C LYS A 119 -7.49 -8.26 -1.11
N ILE A 120 -7.18 -8.96 -0.01
CA ILE A 120 -7.55 -10.38 0.13
C ILE A 120 -9.07 -10.55 0.27
N LYS A 121 -9.76 -9.61 0.97
CA LYS A 121 -11.23 -9.64 1.10
C LYS A 121 -11.93 -9.39 -0.24
N SER A 122 -11.49 -8.42 -1.05
CA SER A 122 -12.05 -8.17 -2.37
C SER A 122 -11.84 -9.34 -3.34
N MET A 123 -10.63 -9.89 -3.41
CA MET A 123 -10.37 -11.07 -4.25
C MET A 123 -11.21 -12.29 -3.87
N LYS A 124 -11.43 -12.53 -2.57
CA LYS A 124 -12.31 -13.63 -2.11
C LYS A 124 -13.78 -13.39 -2.44
N ALA A 125 -14.23 -12.13 -2.45
CA ALA A 125 -15.60 -11.78 -2.85
C ALA A 125 -15.82 -11.97 -4.35
N ASP A 126 -14.83 -11.62 -5.16
CA ASP A 126 -14.88 -11.77 -6.63
C ASP A 126 -14.83 -13.24 -7.06
N ILE A 127 -14.07 -14.09 -6.36
CA ILE A 127 -14.05 -15.54 -6.59
C ILE A 127 -15.43 -16.14 -6.25
N LYS A 128 -16.03 -15.81 -5.08
CA LYS A 128 -17.36 -16.28 -4.72
C LYS A 128 -18.46 -15.88 -5.72
N LYS A 129 -18.34 -14.69 -6.32
CA LYS A 129 -19.27 -14.23 -7.38
C LYS A 129 -19.10 -15.02 -8.68
N LYS A 130 -17.87 -15.37 -9.07
CA LYS A 130 -17.60 -16.17 -10.28
C LYS A 130 -18.10 -17.61 -10.14
N ASP A 131 -17.91 -18.22 -8.98
CA ASP A 131 -18.38 -19.58 -8.72
C ASP A 131 -19.93 -19.66 -8.64
N GLY A 132 -20.58 -18.62 -8.09
CA GLY A 132 -22.05 -18.49 -8.08
C GLY A 132 -22.66 -18.36 -9.49
N VAL A 133 -22.00 -17.67 -10.41
CA VAL A 133 -22.45 -17.52 -11.80
C VAL A 133 -22.30 -18.82 -12.61
N LYS A 134 -21.23 -19.58 -12.36
CA LYS A 134 -21.03 -20.88 -13.02
C LYS A 134 -22.06 -21.94 -12.59
N SER A 135 -22.47 -21.93 -11.32
CA SER A 135 -23.47 -22.88 -10.82
C SER A 135 -24.91 -22.59 -11.35
N THR A 136 -25.24 -21.31 -11.58
CA THR A 136 -26.53 -20.93 -12.17
C THR A 136 -26.59 -21.18 -13.67
N ALA A 137 -25.48 -21.03 -14.40
CA ALA A 137 -25.40 -21.35 -15.82
C ALA A 137 -25.58 -22.87 -16.09
N LYS A 138 -24.91 -23.73 -15.29
CA LYS A 138 -25.10 -25.19 -15.40
C LYS A 138 -26.50 -25.66 -15.10
N LYS A 139 -27.27 -24.98 -14.22
CA LYS A 139 -28.69 -25.31 -13.96
C LYS A 139 -29.64 -24.93 -15.10
N LYS A 140 -29.33 -23.88 -15.89
CA LYS A 140 -30.13 -23.49 -17.05
C LYS A 140 -29.94 -24.44 -18.22
N ASP A 141 -28.75 -24.95 -18.46
CA ASP A 141 -28.46 -25.91 -19.52
C ASP A 141 -29.05 -27.31 -19.22
N GLY A 142 -29.15 -27.72 -17.94
CA GLY A 142 -29.74 -28.96 -17.50
C GLY A 142 -31.29 -29.01 -17.72
N VAL A 143 -31.96 -27.88 -17.63
CA VAL A 143 -33.41 -27.78 -17.84
C VAL A 143 -33.77 -27.80 -19.33
N LYS A 144 -32.93 -27.30 -20.22
CA LYS A 144 -33.16 -27.35 -21.68
C LYS A 144 -32.96 -28.75 -22.29
N SER A 145 -32.07 -29.57 -21.73
CA SER A 145 -31.86 -30.95 -22.25
C SER A 145 -32.96 -31.93 -21.87
N THR A 146 -33.65 -31.71 -20.75
CA THR A 146 -34.78 -32.57 -20.34
C THR A 146 -36.09 -32.26 -21.08
N ALA A 147 -36.32 -31.00 -21.52
CA ALA A 147 -37.50 -30.64 -22.29
C ALA A 147 -37.48 -31.20 -23.72
N LYS A 148 -36.30 -31.29 -24.34
CA LYS A 148 -36.13 -31.85 -25.70
C LYS A 148 -36.30 -33.40 -25.80
N LYS A 149 -36.20 -34.12 -24.67
CA LYS A 149 -36.39 -35.56 -24.59
C LYS A 149 -37.84 -36.00 -24.42
N LYS A 150 -38.74 -35.11 -24.00
CA LYS A 150 -40.18 -35.42 -23.82
C LYS A 150 -40.97 -35.32 -25.10
N ASP A 151 -40.57 -34.51 -26.06
CA ASP A 151 -41.28 -34.34 -27.33
C ASP A 151 -40.95 -35.46 -28.36
N GLY A 152 -39.90 -36.26 -28.13
CA GLY A 152 -39.53 -37.37 -29.01
C GLY A 152 -40.27 -38.71 -28.78
N VAL A 153 -40.95 -38.82 -27.64
CA VAL A 153 -41.63 -40.09 -27.28
C VAL A 153 -43.11 -40.13 -27.70
N LYS A 154 -43.72 -39.00 -28.11
CA LYS A 154 -45.12 -38.96 -28.53
C LYS A 154 -45.39 -39.18 -30.02
N LYS A 155 -44.36 -39.51 -30.84
CA LYS A 155 -44.52 -39.68 -32.29
C LYS A 155 -44.37 -41.12 -32.80
N SER A 156 -44.22 -42.13 -31.93
CA SER A 156 -44.03 -43.54 -32.32
C SER A 156 -45.20 -44.48 -31.95
N GLU A 157 -46.35 -43.95 -31.46
CA GLU A 157 -47.54 -44.74 -31.23
C GLU A 157 -48.72 -44.27 -32.08
N LYS A 158 -48.58 -44.25 -33.39
CA LYS A 158 -49.70 -44.32 -34.37
C LYS A 158 -49.22 -44.90 -35.68
N LYS A 159 -49.17 -46.21 -35.75
CA LYS A 159 -49.42 -47.01 -36.94
C LYS A 159 -49.84 -48.40 -36.51
#